data_8dc305e0abf1c319407e6072aff3bdec
#
_entry.id   8dc305e0abf1c319407e6072aff3bdec
#
_cell.length_a   1.000
_cell.length_b   1.000
_cell.length_c   1.000
_cell.angle_alpha   90.00
_cell.angle_beta   90.00
_cell.angle_gamma   90.00
#
_symmetry.space_group_name_H-M   'P 1'
#
loop_
_entity.id
_entity.type
_entity.pdbx_description
1 polymer ?
#
loop_
_entity_poly.entity_id
_entity_poly.type
_entity_poly.pdbx_seq_one_letter_code
_entity_poly.pdbx_strand_id
1 'polypeptide(L)'
;VGALEVNVVHVSPTYFSSESVLGGGERFAEELARAMAGRERVERVKLVSFGPRAFRESPEPGYERVILESWTRDRATPFAPGLLGEIRDADVVHCHQFFVLPTFIAALFGRLRGSRVFVSDLGGGGWTPGYQIDQSRWIEAHLPISEYAARGIQGRNRRHRVIHGGVDLDRYPPRSPRSAPGHDGSVVFLGRVLPHKGIHFLLEGLPPEVPLHVVGPTPDAAYLERLRELAAGKDVHFHGALPDAEVVERLGQAMALVHPTPLDERGSAGAHELFGLALVEAMARGCPVIASDAASLPEIVEPEVGGLLVPPNRPEAIREAILRLRREPDLWARLSAGARETVERRFTWDRVVDRCFEAYTSGEGGGR
;
A
#
# COMPACT_ATOMS: atom_id res chain seq x y z
N VAL A 1 -4.22 33.41 -16.31
CA VAL A 1 -3.13 32.54 -16.75
C VAL A 1 -3.63 31.15 -16.53
N GLY A 2 -3.96 30.40 -17.62
CA GLY A 2 -4.45 29.05 -17.55
C GLY A 2 -3.40 28.17 -16.85
N ALA A 3 -3.84 27.35 -15.92
CA ALA A 3 -2.97 26.34 -15.32
C ALA A 3 -2.46 25.42 -16.44
N LEU A 4 -1.15 25.27 -16.57
CA LEU A 4 -0.54 24.32 -17.50
C LEU A 4 -1.08 22.91 -17.17
N GLU A 5 -1.71 22.28 -18.14
CA GLU A 5 -2.10 20.88 -18.05
C GLU A 5 -0.82 20.03 -18.11
N VAL A 6 -0.71 19.04 -17.22
CA VAL A 6 0.51 18.25 -17.00
C VAL A 6 0.31 16.81 -17.50
N ASN A 7 1.25 16.33 -18.30
CA ASN A 7 1.33 14.93 -18.70
C ASN A 7 2.14 14.13 -17.66
N VAL A 8 1.49 13.25 -16.94
CA VAL A 8 2.11 12.42 -15.90
C VAL A 8 2.29 10.98 -16.39
N VAL A 9 3.50 10.48 -16.29
CA VAL A 9 3.79 9.08 -16.59
C VAL A 9 4.26 8.35 -15.32
N HIS A 10 3.46 7.41 -14.85
CA HIS A 10 3.85 6.47 -13.81
C HIS A 10 4.62 5.31 -14.41
N VAL A 11 5.74 4.91 -13.79
CA VAL A 11 6.53 3.74 -14.19
C VAL A 11 6.57 2.75 -13.03
N SER A 12 5.95 1.59 -13.23
CA SER A 12 5.95 0.49 -12.26
C SER A 12 6.68 -0.73 -12.84
N PRO A 13 7.62 -1.37 -12.11
CA PRO A 13 8.39 -2.50 -12.65
C PRO A 13 7.52 -3.73 -12.95
N THR A 14 6.39 -3.87 -12.25
CA THR A 14 5.49 -5.02 -12.42
C THR A 14 4.06 -4.58 -12.60
N TYR A 15 3.34 -5.25 -13.51
CA TYR A 15 1.93 -5.02 -13.73
C TYR A 15 1.07 -5.75 -12.71
N PHE A 16 0.10 -5.07 -12.16
CA PHE A 16 -0.93 -5.65 -11.31
C PHE A 16 -2.08 -6.21 -12.17
N SER A 17 -2.39 -7.48 -12.00
CA SER A 17 -3.53 -8.13 -12.65
C SER A 17 -4.10 -9.24 -11.78
N SER A 18 -5.29 -9.72 -12.11
CA SER A 18 -5.90 -10.88 -11.45
C SER A 18 -5.09 -12.18 -11.61
N GLU A 19 -4.25 -12.25 -12.63
CA GLU A 19 -3.38 -13.40 -12.89
C GLU A 19 -2.04 -13.32 -12.14
N SER A 20 -1.74 -12.19 -11.53
CA SER A 20 -0.48 -11.97 -10.83
C SER A 20 -0.70 -11.94 -9.32
N VAL A 21 0.14 -12.69 -8.58
CA VAL A 21 0.18 -12.63 -7.11
C VAL A 21 1.03 -11.43 -6.70
N LEU A 22 0.53 -10.22 -6.98
CA LEU A 22 1.22 -8.98 -6.70
C LEU A 22 0.73 -8.37 -5.38
N GLY A 23 1.58 -7.59 -4.76
CA GLY A 23 1.30 -6.99 -3.46
C GLY A 23 0.60 -5.63 -3.53
N GLY A 24 0.52 -4.96 -2.39
CA GLY A 24 -0.07 -3.62 -2.28
C GLY A 24 0.65 -2.54 -3.08
N GLY A 25 1.95 -2.74 -3.40
CA GLY A 25 2.73 -1.75 -4.16
C GLY A 25 2.26 -1.57 -5.60
N GLU A 26 1.95 -2.66 -6.28
CA GLU A 26 1.44 -2.63 -7.66
C GLU A 26 0.03 -2.06 -7.72
N ARG A 27 -0.82 -2.44 -6.74
CA ARG A 27 -2.15 -1.84 -6.59
C ARG A 27 -2.06 -0.34 -6.31
N PHE A 28 -1.12 0.09 -5.47
CA PHE A 28 -0.89 1.49 -5.18
C PHE A 28 -0.58 2.31 -6.45
N ALA A 29 0.32 1.82 -7.31
CA ALA A 29 0.68 2.52 -8.54
C ALA A 29 -0.52 2.68 -9.50
N GLU A 30 -1.32 1.64 -9.64
CA GLU A 30 -2.54 1.63 -10.45
C GLU A 30 -3.60 2.60 -9.92
N GLU A 31 -3.92 2.51 -8.64
CA GLU A 31 -4.95 3.34 -7.99
C GLU A 31 -4.55 4.82 -7.98
N LEU A 32 -3.27 5.11 -7.73
CA LEU A 32 -2.75 6.48 -7.77
C LEU A 32 -2.84 7.08 -9.18
N ALA A 33 -2.42 6.33 -10.21
CA ALA A 33 -2.51 6.78 -11.60
C ALA A 33 -3.96 7.04 -12.01
N ARG A 34 -4.88 6.16 -11.64
CA ARG A 34 -6.32 6.32 -11.89
C ARG A 34 -6.89 7.53 -11.17
N ALA A 35 -6.56 7.74 -9.90
CA ALA A 35 -7.04 8.87 -9.12
C ALA A 35 -6.50 10.22 -9.61
N MET A 36 -5.36 10.24 -10.32
CA MET A 36 -4.83 11.44 -10.97
C MET A 36 -5.56 11.78 -12.27
N ALA A 37 -6.07 10.77 -12.98
CA ALA A 37 -6.84 11.00 -14.19
C ALA A 37 -8.15 11.75 -13.86
N GLY A 38 -8.52 12.68 -14.69
CA GLY A 38 -9.72 13.52 -14.46
C GLY A 38 -9.51 14.71 -13.52
N ARG A 39 -8.31 14.95 -13.00
CA ARG A 39 -8.00 16.20 -12.28
C ARG A 39 -7.82 17.36 -13.26
N GLU A 40 -8.38 18.52 -12.94
CA GLU A 40 -8.39 19.72 -13.80
C GLU A 40 -7.02 20.18 -14.33
N ARG A 41 -5.92 19.72 -13.66
CA ARG A 41 -4.55 20.09 -14.02
C ARG A 41 -3.81 18.99 -14.79
N VAL A 42 -4.49 17.94 -15.17
CA VAL A 42 -3.88 16.78 -15.82
C VAL A 42 -4.48 16.59 -17.20
N GLU A 43 -3.63 16.72 -18.22
CA GLU A 43 -4.02 16.41 -19.59
C GLU A 43 -4.15 14.91 -19.81
N ARG A 44 -3.14 14.17 -19.35
CA ARG A 44 -3.06 12.72 -19.50
C ARG A 44 -2.26 12.05 -18.40
N VAL A 45 -2.72 10.88 -17.97
CA VAL A 45 -1.97 9.98 -17.08
C VAL A 45 -1.70 8.69 -17.83
N LYS A 46 -0.45 8.24 -17.83
CA LYS A 46 -0.07 6.90 -18.26
C LYS A 46 0.46 6.10 -17.09
N LEU A 47 0.07 4.84 -16.98
CA LEU A 47 0.77 3.84 -16.19
C LEU A 47 1.52 2.91 -17.15
N VAL A 48 2.84 3.00 -17.14
CA VAL A 48 3.72 2.13 -17.92
C VAL A 48 4.27 1.04 -17.01
N SER A 49 4.07 -0.20 -17.40
CA SER A 49 4.56 -1.35 -16.67
C SER A 49 5.04 -2.45 -17.63
N PHE A 50 5.45 -3.61 -17.09
CA PHE A 50 6.10 -4.66 -17.86
C PHE A 50 5.41 -6.00 -17.61
N GLY A 51 5.24 -6.77 -18.67
CA GLY A 51 4.60 -8.08 -18.62
C GLY A 51 5.13 -9.03 -19.66
N PRO A 52 4.59 -10.28 -19.72
CA PRO A 52 4.99 -11.28 -20.70
C PRO A 52 4.48 -10.99 -22.12
N ARG A 53 3.53 -10.07 -22.25
CA ARG A 53 2.93 -9.64 -23.53
C ARG A 53 2.64 -8.15 -23.46
N ALA A 54 2.86 -7.47 -24.56
CA ALA A 54 2.49 -6.06 -24.69
C ALA A 54 0.97 -5.92 -24.88
N PHE A 55 0.38 -4.95 -24.19
CA PHE A 55 -0.97 -4.48 -24.49
C PHE A 55 -1.13 -3.02 -24.05
N ARG A 56 -2.17 -2.37 -24.58
CA ARG A 56 -2.51 -1.00 -24.28
C ARG A 56 -4.03 -0.87 -24.17
N GLU A 57 -4.48 -0.15 -23.17
CA GLU A 57 -5.90 0.12 -22.95
C GLU A 57 -6.10 1.49 -22.31
N SER A 58 -7.28 2.04 -22.50
CA SER A 58 -7.71 3.29 -21.88
C SER A 58 -9.00 3.02 -21.10
N PRO A 59 -8.89 2.53 -19.86
CA PRO A 59 -10.06 2.13 -19.08
C PRO A 59 -10.99 3.30 -18.75
N GLU A 60 -10.44 4.51 -18.68
CA GLU A 60 -11.15 5.74 -18.31
C GLU A 60 -10.62 6.92 -19.15
N PRO A 61 -11.42 7.98 -19.36
CA PRO A 61 -10.95 9.18 -20.03
C PRO A 61 -9.73 9.78 -19.32
N GLY A 62 -8.70 10.15 -20.09
CA GLY A 62 -7.46 10.73 -19.54
C GLY A 62 -6.50 9.72 -18.89
N TYR A 63 -6.87 8.45 -18.76
CA TYR A 63 -6.03 7.40 -18.21
C TYR A 63 -5.69 6.33 -19.25
N GLU A 64 -4.40 6.04 -19.38
CA GLU A 64 -3.89 5.03 -20.30
C GLU A 64 -2.99 4.04 -19.54
N ARG A 65 -3.24 2.75 -19.72
CA ARG A 65 -2.41 1.67 -19.20
C ARG A 65 -1.62 1.05 -20.34
N VAL A 66 -0.29 1.03 -20.20
CA VAL A 66 0.64 0.53 -21.20
C VAL A 66 1.49 -0.56 -20.57
N ILE A 67 1.30 -1.79 -21.03
CA ILE A 67 2.15 -2.90 -20.61
C ILE A 67 3.13 -3.19 -21.75
N LEU A 68 4.39 -3.03 -21.47
CA LEU A 68 5.47 -3.34 -22.40
C LEU A 68 5.88 -4.79 -22.24
N GLU A 69 6.10 -5.49 -23.36
CA GLU A 69 6.65 -6.84 -23.32
C GLU A 69 8.10 -6.77 -22.84
N SER A 70 8.36 -7.39 -21.70
CA SER A 70 9.70 -7.40 -21.12
C SER A 70 10.59 -8.46 -21.81
N TRP A 71 11.79 -8.05 -22.19
CA TRP A 71 12.82 -8.94 -22.72
C TRP A 71 13.49 -9.78 -21.64
N THR A 72 13.30 -9.41 -20.37
CA THR A 72 13.82 -10.15 -19.22
C THR A 72 12.66 -10.69 -18.38
N ARG A 73 12.90 -11.80 -17.67
CA ARG A 73 11.92 -12.39 -16.74
C ARG A 73 12.11 -11.93 -15.30
N ASP A 74 13.20 -11.24 -15.02
CA ASP A 74 13.49 -10.74 -13.68
C ASP A 74 12.65 -9.50 -13.38
N ARG A 75 11.91 -9.52 -12.28
CA ARG A 75 11.03 -8.42 -11.86
C ARG A 75 11.79 -7.18 -11.40
N ALA A 76 13.03 -7.31 -10.95
CA ALA A 76 13.88 -6.18 -10.58
C ALA A 76 14.54 -5.52 -11.80
N THR A 77 14.65 -6.25 -12.89
CA THR A 77 15.29 -5.81 -14.13
C THR A 77 14.42 -5.97 -15.37
N PRO A 78 13.09 -5.72 -15.34
CA PRO A 78 12.32 -5.75 -16.56
C PRO A 78 12.89 -4.70 -17.52
N PHE A 79 13.04 -5.08 -18.77
CA PHE A 79 13.59 -4.20 -19.80
C PHE A 79 12.76 -4.27 -21.09
N ALA A 80 12.36 -3.11 -21.56
CA ALA A 80 11.74 -2.93 -22.85
C ALA A 80 12.14 -1.58 -23.45
N PRO A 81 12.72 -1.53 -24.66
CA PRO A 81 13.14 -0.27 -25.29
C PRO A 81 12.00 0.72 -25.49
N GLY A 82 10.76 0.23 -25.60
CA GLY A 82 9.55 1.04 -25.71
C GLY A 82 9.33 2.03 -24.55
N LEU A 83 9.92 1.78 -23.37
CA LEU A 83 9.85 2.66 -22.21
C LEU A 83 10.25 4.10 -22.57
N LEU A 84 11.31 4.28 -23.33
CA LEU A 84 11.81 5.61 -23.71
C LEU A 84 10.80 6.39 -24.58
N GLY A 85 10.04 5.67 -25.41
CA GLY A 85 8.96 6.29 -26.20
C GLY A 85 7.78 6.72 -25.34
N GLU A 86 7.44 5.94 -24.32
CA GLU A 86 6.29 6.24 -23.46
C GLU A 86 6.53 7.45 -22.52
N ILE A 87 7.77 7.65 -22.07
CA ILE A 87 8.11 8.76 -21.16
C ILE A 87 8.62 10.02 -21.89
N ARG A 88 8.65 9.99 -23.23
CA ARG A 88 9.27 11.03 -24.05
C ARG A 88 8.68 12.43 -23.84
N ASP A 89 7.36 12.48 -23.77
CA ASP A 89 6.59 13.74 -23.73
C ASP A 89 5.97 13.97 -22.34
N ALA A 90 6.54 13.32 -21.31
CA ALA A 90 6.10 13.48 -19.92
C ALA A 90 6.66 14.76 -19.32
N ASP A 91 5.82 15.58 -18.71
CA ASP A 91 6.24 16.69 -17.84
C ASP A 91 6.72 16.15 -16.50
N VAL A 92 6.03 15.12 -16.00
CA VAL A 92 6.36 14.41 -14.75
C VAL A 92 6.50 12.92 -15.02
N VAL A 93 7.60 12.33 -14.52
CA VAL A 93 7.81 10.89 -14.46
C VAL A 93 7.83 10.47 -13.00
N HIS A 94 6.83 9.67 -12.58
CA HIS A 94 6.72 9.16 -11.23
C HIS A 94 7.00 7.66 -11.20
N CYS A 95 8.17 7.27 -10.73
CA CYS A 95 8.60 5.89 -10.66
C CYS A 95 8.14 5.24 -9.34
N HIS A 96 7.72 3.97 -9.42
CA HIS A 96 7.37 3.15 -8.27
C HIS A 96 8.44 2.08 -8.07
N GLN A 97 9.12 2.10 -6.94
CA GLN A 97 10.35 1.39 -6.57
C GLN A 97 11.64 2.07 -7.05
N PHE A 98 12.61 2.18 -6.12
CA PHE A 98 13.85 2.90 -6.40
C PHE A 98 14.93 2.01 -7.00
N PHE A 99 15.19 0.83 -6.43
CA PHE A 99 16.31 -0.06 -6.83
C PHE A 99 15.91 -1.06 -7.92
N VAL A 100 15.39 -0.54 -9.04
CA VAL A 100 15.00 -1.34 -10.21
C VAL A 100 15.49 -0.68 -11.51
N LEU A 101 15.80 -1.50 -12.51
CA LEU A 101 16.31 -1.02 -13.80
C LEU A 101 15.37 -0.02 -14.51
N PRO A 102 14.04 -0.23 -14.55
CA PRO A 102 13.14 0.73 -15.19
C PRO A 102 13.22 2.13 -14.58
N THR A 103 13.33 2.24 -13.26
CA THR A 103 13.46 3.54 -12.57
C THR A 103 14.77 4.22 -12.92
N PHE A 104 15.88 3.47 -12.98
CA PHE A 104 17.15 4.02 -13.41
C PHE A 104 17.09 4.61 -14.83
N ILE A 105 16.52 3.86 -15.78
CA ILE A 105 16.34 4.29 -17.17
C ILE A 105 15.42 5.51 -17.23
N ALA A 106 14.28 5.45 -16.57
CA ALA A 106 13.28 6.53 -16.58
C ALA A 106 13.81 7.81 -15.92
N ALA A 107 14.54 7.69 -14.81
CA ALA A 107 15.14 8.84 -14.13
C ALA A 107 16.21 9.53 -15.00
N LEU A 108 17.12 8.74 -15.56
CA LEU A 108 18.18 9.28 -16.43
C LEU A 108 17.60 9.94 -17.67
N PHE A 109 16.73 9.23 -18.40
CA PHE A 109 16.16 9.73 -19.65
C PHE A 109 15.20 10.89 -19.42
N GLY A 110 14.32 10.81 -18.43
CA GLY A 110 13.41 11.89 -18.04
C GLY A 110 14.19 13.16 -17.72
N ARG A 111 15.25 13.06 -16.90
CA ARG A 111 16.11 14.20 -16.58
C ARG A 111 16.77 14.81 -17.81
N LEU A 112 17.25 13.99 -18.75
CA LEU A 112 17.85 14.46 -20.01
C LEU A 112 16.84 15.16 -20.93
N ARG A 113 15.55 14.80 -20.81
CA ARG A 113 14.45 15.41 -21.58
C ARG A 113 13.84 16.65 -20.91
N GLY A 114 14.24 16.95 -19.68
CA GLY A 114 13.69 18.07 -18.90
C GLY A 114 12.45 17.72 -18.09
N SER A 115 12.04 16.45 -18.06
CA SER A 115 10.94 15.99 -17.21
C SER A 115 11.35 16.08 -15.73
N ARG A 116 10.38 16.37 -14.87
CA ARG A 116 10.56 16.27 -13.41
C ARG A 116 10.36 14.83 -12.96
N VAL A 117 11.33 14.25 -12.29
CA VAL A 117 11.32 12.84 -11.91
C VAL A 117 11.14 12.68 -10.41
N PHE A 118 10.16 11.88 -10.01
CA PHE A 118 9.85 11.55 -8.62
C PHE A 118 9.83 10.05 -8.42
N VAL A 119 10.07 9.60 -7.18
CA VAL A 119 10.10 8.17 -6.87
C VAL A 119 9.36 7.88 -5.57
N SER A 120 8.36 6.99 -5.63
CA SER A 120 7.78 6.30 -4.47
C SER A 120 8.42 4.94 -4.35
N ASP A 121 9.25 4.72 -3.33
CA ASP A 121 9.79 3.39 -3.07
C ASP A 121 8.78 2.58 -2.24
N LEU A 122 8.16 1.61 -2.89
CA LEU A 122 7.13 0.74 -2.31
C LEU A 122 7.70 -0.57 -1.76
N GLY A 123 9.02 -0.62 -1.61
CA GLY A 123 9.75 -1.82 -1.21
C GLY A 123 10.02 -2.78 -2.37
N GLY A 124 10.90 -3.74 -2.14
CA GLY A 124 11.40 -4.60 -3.20
C GLY A 124 12.64 -4.01 -3.87
N GLY A 125 12.94 -4.42 -5.08
CA GLY A 125 14.17 -4.09 -5.78
C GLY A 125 15.02 -5.34 -5.96
N GLY A 126 16.34 -5.16 -6.07
CA GLY A 126 17.29 -6.27 -6.27
C GLY A 126 18.16 -6.09 -7.50
N TRP A 127 17.99 -4.97 -8.20
CA TRP A 127 18.91 -4.61 -9.27
C TRP A 127 20.25 -4.17 -8.68
N THR A 128 21.20 -5.10 -8.61
CA THR A 128 22.50 -4.92 -7.93
C THR A 128 23.26 -3.68 -8.39
N PRO A 129 23.36 -3.32 -9.70
CA PRO A 129 24.02 -2.09 -10.10
C PRO A 129 23.37 -0.83 -9.54
N GLY A 130 22.06 -0.85 -9.26
CA GLY A 130 21.34 0.30 -8.67
C GLY A 130 21.82 0.67 -7.27
N TYR A 131 22.40 -0.28 -6.53
CA TYR A 131 22.99 0.01 -5.21
C TYR A 131 24.39 0.63 -5.29
N GLN A 132 25.06 0.56 -6.44
CA GLN A 132 26.40 1.10 -6.68
C GLN A 132 26.37 2.48 -7.36
N ILE A 133 25.29 2.78 -8.06
CA ILE A 133 25.11 4.03 -8.80
C ILE A 133 24.15 4.92 -8.03
N ASP A 134 24.62 6.09 -7.62
CA ASP A 134 23.75 7.08 -6.98
C ASP A 134 22.79 7.71 -8.01
N GLN A 135 21.68 7.01 -8.28
CA GLN A 135 20.63 7.47 -9.18
C GLN A 135 19.77 8.59 -8.58
N SER A 136 19.89 8.88 -7.28
CA SER A 136 19.14 9.97 -6.63
C SER A 136 19.44 11.35 -7.22
N ARG A 137 20.57 11.51 -7.87
CA ARG A 137 20.96 12.76 -8.57
C ARG A 137 20.07 13.13 -9.77
N TRP A 138 19.32 12.18 -10.31
CA TRP A 138 18.45 12.39 -11.47
C TRP A 138 16.99 12.57 -11.08
N ILE A 139 16.66 12.44 -9.80
CA ILE A 139 15.31 12.65 -9.31
C ILE A 139 15.19 14.02 -8.61
N GLU A 140 13.99 14.59 -8.65
CA GLU A 140 13.65 15.83 -7.97
C GLU A 140 13.47 15.61 -6.47
N ALA A 141 12.64 14.62 -6.12
CA ALA A 141 12.40 14.23 -4.76
C ALA A 141 11.88 12.78 -4.66
N HIS A 142 12.02 12.19 -3.47
CA HIS A 142 11.34 10.98 -3.09
C HIS A 142 9.93 11.28 -2.56
N LEU A 143 8.96 10.41 -2.87
CA LEU A 143 7.58 10.48 -2.40
C LEU A 143 7.24 9.22 -1.59
N PRO A 144 7.81 9.07 -0.39
CA PRO A 144 7.58 7.91 0.45
C PRO A 144 6.13 7.85 0.93
N ILE A 145 5.63 6.63 1.16
CA ILE A 145 4.26 6.39 1.58
C ILE A 145 4.06 6.45 3.11
N SER A 146 5.13 6.70 3.87
CA SER A 146 5.12 6.94 5.31
C SER A 146 6.41 7.64 5.75
N GLU A 147 6.42 8.22 6.94
CA GLU A 147 7.64 8.73 7.58
C GLU A 147 8.60 7.58 7.90
N TYR A 148 8.07 6.40 8.23
CA TYR A 148 8.87 5.21 8.41
C TYR A 148 9.62 4.83 7.12
N ALA A 149 8.93 4.81 5.99
CA ALA A 149 9.55 4.55 4.68
C ALA A 149 10.59 5.61 4.31
N ALA A 150 10.36 6.88 4.68
CA ALA A 150 11.28 7.97 4.43
C ALA A 150 12.66 7.77 5.10
N ARG A 151 12.72 7.08 6.24
CA ARG A 151 13.98 6.76 6.94
C ARG A 151 14.90 5.84 6.13
N GLY A 152 14.34 5.07 5.20
CA GLY A 152 15.06 4.17 4.30
C GLY A 152 15.64 4.83 3.05
N ILE A 153 15.39 6.13 2.81
CA ILE A 153 15.85 6.85 1.63
C ILE A 153 17.38 6.87 1.57
N GLN A 154 17.92 6.38 0.45
CA GLN A 154 19.35 6.31 0.17
C GLN A 154 19.75 7.28 -0.94
N GLY A 155 21.06 7.53 -1.06
CA GLY A 155 21.63 8.42 -2.04
C GLY A 155 21.93 9.82 -1.49
N ARG A 156 22.44 10.69 -2.37
CA ARG A 156 22.81 12.09 -2.01
C ARG A 156 21.60 13.00 -1.97
N ASN A 157 20.64 12.81 -2.87
CA ASN A 157 19.39 13.55 -2.84
C ASN A 157 18.41 12.84 -1.90
N ARG A 158 18.19 13.43 -0.73
CA ARG A 158 17.23 12.95 0.28
C ARG A 158 16.01 13.87 0.42
N ARG A 159 15.79 14.76 -0.53
CA ARG A 159 14.54 15.52 -0.55
C ARG A 159 13.38 14.58 -0.63
N HIS A 160 12.42 14.74 0.26
CA HIS A 160 11.24 13.89 0.25
C HIS A 160 10.00 14.65 0.74
N ARG A 161 8.85 14.12 0.34
CA ARG A 161 7.54 14.51 0.85
C ARG A 161 6.71 13.25 1.04
N VAL A 162 6.22 13.03 2.22
CA VAL A 162 5.34 11.87 2.50
C VAL A 162 3.99 12.09 1.84
N ILE A 163 3.59 11.14 0.99
CA ILE A 163 2.31 11.20 0.28
C ILE A 163 1.24 10.27 0.87
N HIS A 164 1.63 9.29 1.67
CA HIS A 164 0.83 8.21 2.22
C HIS A 164 0.24 7.25 1.14
N GLY A 165 -0.54 6.27 1.59
CA GLY A 165 -1.40 5.47 0.74
C GLY A 165 -2.83 5.97 0.79
N GLY A 166 -3.63 5.58 -0.19
CA GLY A 166 -5.03 5.95 -0.30
C GLY A 166 -5.96 4.76 -0.36
N VAL A 167 -7.24 5.02 -0.14
CA VAL A 167 -8.33 4.08 -0.38
C VAL A 167 -9.46 4.77 -1.13
N ASP A 168 -10.15 3.99 -1.96
CA ASP A 168 -11.36 4.41 -2.65
C ASP A 168 -12.56 4.21 -1.72
N LEU A 169 -13.20 5.30 -1.30
CA LEU A 169 -14.33 5.27 -0.38
C LEU A 169 -15.61 4.71 -1.01
N ASP A 170 -15.75 4.78 -2.33
CA ASP A 170 -16.90 4.21 -3.04
C ASP A 170 -16.78 2.68 -3.08
N ARG A 171 -15.57 2.17 -3.22
CA ARG A 171 -15.28 0.74 -3.15
C ARG A 171 -15.43 0.19 -1.72
N TYR A 172 -15.12 1.00 -0.70
CA TYR A 172 -15.25 0.65 0.71
C TYR A 172 -16.33 1.52 1.40
N PRO A 173 -17.64 1.32 1.07
CA PRO A 173 -18.72 2.10 1.67
C PRO A 173 -18.80 1.84 3.18
N PRO A 174 -19.30 2.78 3.97
CA PRO A 174 -19.43 2.59 5.42
C PRO A 174 -20.34 1.40 5.75
N ARG A 175 -20.19 0.85 6.94
CA ARG A 175 -21.09 -0.21 7.44
C ARG A 175 -22.54 0.28 7.46
N SER A 176 -23.47 -0.65 7.23
CA SER A 176 -24.88 -0.35 7.41
C SER A 176 -25.19 -0.19 8.90
N PRO A 177 -25.92 0.87 9.32
CA PRO A 177 -26.29 1.08 10.72
C PRO A 177 -27.26 0.01 11.28
N ARG A 178 -27.73 -0.93 10.44
CA ARG A 178 -28.86 -1.82 10.75
C ARG A 178 -28.51 -3.07 11.56
N SER A 179 -27.25 -3.33 11.87
CA SER A 179 -26.85 -4.52 12.64
C SER A 179 -26.25 -4.13 14.00
N ALA A 180 -27.04 -4.24 15.07
CA ALA A 180 -26.47 -4.28 16.42
C ALA A 180 -26.11 -5.76 16.75
N PRO A 181 -24.88 -6.07 17.22
CA PRO A 181 -23.80 -5.17 17.69
C PRO A 181 -22.96 -4.53 16.58
N GLY A 182 -23.30 -4.59 15.33
CA GLY A 182 -22.55 -3.98 14.23
C GLY A 182 -21.44 -4.88 13.64
N HIS A 183 -21.23 -6.08 14.19
CA HIS A 183 -20.24 -7.06 13.75
C HIS A 183 -20.66 -8.50 14.13
N ASP A 184 -20.04 -9.50 13.50
CA ASP A 184 -20.28 -10.93 13.74
C ASP A 184 -19.43 -11.53 14.88
N GLY A 185 -18.58 -10.73 15.54
CA GLY A 185 -17.68 -11.14 16.62
C GLY A 185 -16.35 -11.72 16.12
N SER A 186 -16.16 -11.86 14.82
CA SER A 186 -14.91 -12.37 14.23
C SER A 186 -13.82 -11.31 14.16
N VAL A 187 -12.58 -11.75 14.01
CA VAL A 187 -11.45 -10.91 13.60
C VAL A 187 -10.92 -11.33 12.23
N VAL A 188 -10.33 -10.39 11.51
CA VAL A 188 -9.78 -10.64 10.17
C VAL A 188 -8.30 -10.28 10.15
N PHE A 189 -7.50 -11.09 9.48
CA PHE A 189 -6.20 -10.72 8.95
C PHE A 189 -6.33 -10.58 7.43
N LEU A 190 -5.81 -9.49 6.87
CA LEU A 190 -5.80 -9.24 5.43
C LEU A 190 -4.38 -8.94 4.94
N GLY A 191 -3.88 -9.77 4.02
CA GLY A 191 -2.56 -9.60 3.42
C GLY A 191 -1.89 -10.92 3.06
N ARG A 192 -0.70 -10.85 2.45
CA ARG A 192 0.09 -12.06 2.14
C ARG A 192 0.41 -12.82 3.42
N VAL A 193 0.19 -14.12 3.41
CA VAL A 193 0.50 -15.01 4.54
C VAL A 193 1.99 -15.33 4.53
N LEU A 194 2.77 -14.50 5.23
CA LEU A 194 4.23 -14.58 5.32
C LEU A 194 4.71 -14.34 6.75
N PRO A 195 5.87 -14.89 7.17
CA PRO A 195 6.37 -14.78 8.54
C PRO A 195 6.47 -13.34 9.06
N HIS A 196 6.91 -12.41 8.21
CA HIS A 196 7.06 -11.00 8.56
C HIS A 196 5.72 -10.25 8.76
N LYS A 197 4.58 -10.90 8.54
CA LYS A 197 3.25 -10.36 8.86
C LYS A 197 2.78 -10.77 10.26
N GLY A 198 3.49 -11.68 10.92
CA GLY A 198 3.29 -12.00 12.34
C GLY A 198 2.01 -12.77 12.67
N ILE A 199 1.37 -13.44 11.71
CA ILE A 199 0.09 -14.15 11.92
C ILE A 199 0.19 -15.20 13.02
N HIS A 200 1.36 -15.79 13.24
CA HIS A 200 1.62 -16.72 14.33
C HIS A 200 1.38 -16.08 15.70
N PHE A 201 1.78 -14.82 15.93
CA PHE A 201 1.46 -14.10 17.17
C PHE A 201 -0.05 -13.87 17.35
N LEU A 202 -0.77 -13.60 16.25
CA LEU A 202 -2.23 -13.50 16.29
C LEU A 202 -2.83 -14.85 16.69
N LEU A 203 -2.39 -15.95 16.09
CA LEU A 203 -2.89 -17.28 16.41
C LEU A 203 -2.58 -17.68 17.86
N GLU A 204 -1.38 -17.41 18.36
CA GLU A 204 -1.01 -17.65 19.75
C GLU A 204 -1.88 -16.82 20.73
N GLY A 205 -2.18 -15.57 20.36
CA GLY A 205 -3.02 -14.68 21.15
C GLY A 205 -4.53 -14.85 20.96
N LEU A 206 -4.99 -15.57 19.95
CA LEU A 206 -6.40 -15.67 19.60
C LEU A 206 -7.22 -16.34 20.73
N PRO A 207 -8.27 -15.67 21.27
CA PRO A 207 -9.21 -16.33 22.19
C PRO A 207 -9.94 -17.48 21.48
N PRO A 208 -10.13 -18.66 22.14
CA PRO A 208 -10.73 -19.83 21.49
C PRO A 208 -12.15 -19.60 20.93
N GLU A 209 -12.88 -18.69 21.56
CA GLU A 209 -14.26 -18.36 21.20
C GLU A 209 -14.40 -17.25 20.14
N VAL A 210 -13.28 -16.77 19.57
CA VAL A 210 -13.28 -15.71 18.57
C VAL A 210 -12.91 -16.30 17.22
N PRO A 211 -13.81 -16.27 16.22
CA PRO A 211 -13.49 -16.71 14.86
C PRO A 211 -12.42 -15.81 14.24
N LEU A 212 -11.48 -16.42 13.51
CA LEU A 212 -10.45 -15.71 12.73
C LEU A 212 -10.57 -16.05 11.25
N HIS A 213 -10.65 -15.04 10.42
CA HIS A 213 -10.56 -15.18 8.97
C HIS A 213 -9.20 -14.66 8.48
N VAL A 214 -8.39 -15.54 7.92
CA VAL A 214 -7.10 -15.21 7.29
C VAL A 214 -7.31 -15.10 5.79
N VAL A 215 -7.23 -13.88 5.27
CA VAL A 215 -7.48 -13.55 3.87
C VAL A 215 -6.20 -13.08 3.20
N GLY A 216 -5.86 -13.72 2.09
CA GLY A 216 -4.74 -13.36 1.24
C GLY A 216 -3.93 -14.56 0.75
N PRO A 217 -3.09 -14.37 -0.28
CA PRO A 217 -2.31 -15.43 -0.87
C PRO A 217 -1.28 -16.00 0.12
N THR A 218 -1.04 -17.31 0.00
CA THR A 218 -0.17 -18.09 0.89
C THR A 218 1.03 -18.65 0.12
N PRO A 219 2.02 -17.81 -0.23
CA PRO A 219 3.14 -18.23 -1.08
C PRO A 219 4.16 -19.12 -0.36
N ASP A 220 4.13 -19.16 0.98
CA ASP A 220 5.01 -19.97 1.82
C ASP A 220 4.22 -21.14 2.42
N ALA A 221 4.34 -22.32 1.81
CA ALA A 221 3.62 -23.51 2.23
C ALA A 221 4.08 -24.01 3.62
N ALA A 222 5.37 -23.92 3.94
CA ALA A 222 5.90 -24.35 5.22
C ALA A 222 5.38 -23.46 6.36
N TYR A 223 5.32 -22.16 6.13
CA TYR A 223 4.73 -21.24 7.08
C TYR A 223 3.22 -21.48 7.27
N LEU A 224 2.50 -21.76 6.19
CA LEU A 224 1.07 -22.09 6.27
C LEU A 224 0.82 -23.34 7.13
N GLU A 225 1.60 -24.41 6.98
CA GLU A 225 1.47 -25.61 7.81
C GLU A 225 1.73 -25.30 9.29
N ARG A 226 2.76 -24.53 9.61
CA ARG A 226 2.98 -24.05 10.99
C ARG A 226 1.77 -23.26 11.53
N LEU A 227 1.16 -22.41 10.71
CA LEU A 227 -0.04 -21.67 11.13
C LEU A 227 -1.23 -22.59 11.36
N ARG A 228 -1.41 -23.65 10.56
CA ARG A 228 -2.45 -24.66 10.76
C ARG A 228 -2.28 -25.44 12.07
N GLU A 229 -1.04 -25.77 12.42
CA GLU A 229 -0.72 -26.38 13.72
C GLU A 229 -1.11 -25.45 14.89
N LEU A 230 -0.78 -24.14 14.82
CA LEU A 230 -1.15 -23.14 15.82
C LEU A 230 -2.66 -22.88 15.89
N ALA A 231 -3.37 -23.14 14.81
CA ALA A 231 -4.82 -22.99 14.70
C ALA A 231 -5.59 -24.21 15.25
N ALA A 232 -4.91 -25.32 15.57
CA ALA A 232 -5.57 -26.52 16.04
C ALA A 232 -6.44 -26.25 17.28
N GLY A 233 -7.70 -26.65 17.23
CA GLY A 233 -8.68 -26.44 18.31
C GLY A 233 -9.25 -25.01 18.41
N LYS A 234 -8.99 -24.15 17.42
CA LYS A 234 -9.52 -22.79 17.31
C LYS A 234 -10.39 -22.66 16.06
N ASP A 235 -11.29 -21.69 16.06
CA ASP A 235 -12.14 -21.37 14.90
C ASP A 235 -11.38 -20.46 13.92
N VAL A 236 -10.60 -21.07 13.01
CA VAL A 236 -9.73 -20.35 12.09
C VAL A 236 -9.96 -20.78 10.64
N HIS A 237 -10.22 -19.83 9.78
CA HIS A 237 -10.51 -20.04 8.37
C HIS A 237 -9.43 -19.40 7.48
N PHE A 238 -8.67 -20.21 6.75
CA PHE A 238 -7.70 -19.76 5.75
C PHE A 238 -8.38 -19.72 4.37
N HIS A 239 -8.70 -18.54 3.88
CA HIS A 239 -9.46 -18.36 2.63
C HIS A 239 -8.61 -18.32 1.36
N GLY A 240 -7.29 -18.09 1.48
CA GLY A 240 -6.49 -17.70 0.33
C GLY A 240 -6.85 -16.30 -0.18
N ALA A 241 -6.56 -16.02 -1.44
CA ALA A 241 -6.97 -14.77 -2.06
C ALA A 241 -8.48 -14.79 -2.33
N LEU A 242 -9.17 -13.74 -1.93
CA LEU A 242 -10.60 -13.54 -2.20
C LEU A 242 -10.80 -12.42 -3.22
N PRO A 243 -11.93 -12.46 -3.97
CA PRO A 243 -12.39 -11.33 -4.76
C PRO A 243 -12.60 -10.08 -3.89
N ASP A 244 -12.37 -8.91 -4.46
CA ASP A 244 -12.46 -7.65 -3.71
C ASP A 244 -13.80 -7.43 -3.04
N ALA A 245 -14.91 -7.81 -3.68
CA ALA A 245 -16.25 -7.68 -3.09
C ALA A 245 -16.40 -8.51 -1.81
N GLU A 246 -15.83 -9.72 -1.78
CA GLU A 246 -15.85 -10.58 -0.59
C GLU A 246 -14.93 -10.03 0.51
N VAL A 247 -13.78 -9.43 0.15
CA VAL A 247 -12.92 -8.72 1.12
C VAL A 247 -13.68 -7.57 1.76
N VAL A 248 -14.34 -6.73 0.96
CA VAL A 248 -15.14 -5.60 1.44
C VAL A 248 -16.27 -6.06 2.37
N GLU A 249 -16.96 -7.15 2.02
CA GLU A 249 -18.02 -7.73 2.85
C GLU A 249 -17.45 -8.24 4.17
N ARG A 250 -16.37 -9.02 4.13
CA ARG A 250 -15.72 -9.57 5.31
C ARG A 250 -15.25 -8.49 6.28
N LEU A 251 -14.60 -7.45 5.78
CA LEU A 251 -14.23 -6.28 6.58
C LEU A 251 -15.46 -5.56 7.16
N GLY A 252 -16.57 -5.56 6.42
CA GLY A 252 -17.84 -5.00 6.89
C GLY A 252 -18.50 -5.80 8.01
N GLN A 253 -18.24 -7.07 8.16
CA GLN A 253 -18.83 -7.97 9.16
C GLN A 253 -17.95 -8.13 10.41
N ALA A 254 -16.63 -8.10 10.24
CA ALA A 254 -15.67 -8.36 11.31
C ALA A 254 -15.73 -7.35 12.46
N MET A 255 -15.47 -7.80 13.68
CA MET A 255 -15.29 -6.95 14.86
C MET A 255 -14.03 -6.08 14.73
N ALA A 256 -12.91 -6.65 14.23
CA ALA A 256 -11.68 -5.92 14.02
C ALA A 256 -10.82 -6.58 12.94
N LEU A 257 -10.00 -5.76 12.26
CA LEU A 257 -8.83 -6.26 11.53
C LEU A 257 -7.63 -6.28 12.49
N VAL A 258 -6.89 -7.40 12.52
CA VAL A 258 -5.66 -7.53 13.33
C VAL A 258 -4.45 -7.57 12.41
N HIS A 259 -3.49 -6.68 12.63
CA HIS A 259 -2.25 -6.59 11.85
C HIS A 259 -1.02 -6.67 12.78
N PRO A 260 -0.55 -7.88 13.09
CA PRO A 260 0.44 -8.13 14.16
C PRO A 260 1.87 -8.11 13.63
N THR A 261 2.26 -7.07 12.89
CA THR A 261 3.62 -6.92 12.34
C THR A 261 4.67 -7.09 13.43
N PRO A 262 5.61 -8.05 13.30
CA PRO A 262 6.63 -8.29 14.29
C PRO A 262 7.79 -7.30 14.19
N LEU A 263 8.56 -7.20 15.26
CA LEU A 263 9.92 -6.68 15.26
C LEU A 263 10.90 -7.85 15.32
N ASP A 264 12.06 -7.71 14.64
CA ASP A 264 13.18 -8.64 14.79
C ASP A 264 13.90 -8.43 16.14
N GLU A 265 14.90 -9.27 16.43
CA GLU A 265 15.70 -9.18 17.66
C GLU A 265 16.44 -7.84 17.82
N ARG A 266 16.62 -7.09 16.76
CA ARG A 266 17.24 -5.76 16.75
C ARG A 266 16.24 -4.62 16.93
N GLY A 267 14.95 -4.95 17.14
CA GLY A 267 13.88 -3.97 17.24
C GLY A 267 13.52 -3.32 15.91
N SER A 268 13.86 -3.97 14.80
CA SER A 268 13.52 -3.51 13.46
C SER A 268 12.31 -4.29 12.91
N ALA A 269 11.36 -3.60 12.34
CA ALA A 269 10.30 -4.23 11.54
C ALA A 269 10.80 -4.67 10.16
N GLY A 270 12.07 -4.47 9.86
CA GLY A 270 12.62 -4.67 8.52
C GLY A 270 11.97 -3.72 7.49
N ALA A 271 12.15 -4.01 6.21
CA ALA A 271 11.50 -3.27 5.12
C ALA A 271 10.09 -3.83 4.80
N HIS A 272 9.38 -4.36 5.78
CA HIS A 272 8.26 -5.26 5.52
C HIS A 272 6.87 -4.61 5.57
N GLU A 273 6.67 -3.55 6.37
CA GLU A 273 5.41 -2.81 6.41
C GLU A 273 5.68 -1.32 6.21
N LEU A 274 5.67 -0.92 4.95
CA LEU A 274 5.97 0.47 4.59
C LEU A 274 4.76 1.40 4.75
N PHE A 275 3.54 0.85 4.78
CA PHE A 275 2.33 1.64 5.03
C PHE A 275 1.26 0.82 5.77
N GLY A 276 0.65 -0.17 5.15
CA GLY A 276 -0.45 -0.94 5.72
C GLY A 276 -1.80 -0.59 5.05
N LEU A 277 -1.88 -0.76 3.74
CA LEU A 277 -3.12 -0.53 2.98
C LEU A 277 -4.32 -1.28 3.56
N ALA A 278 -4.11 -2.53 4.02
CA ALA A 278 -5.17 -3.34 4.63
C ALA A 278 -5.82 -2.66 5.86
N LEU A 279 -5.05 -1.88 6.64
CA LEU A 279 -5.61 -1.12 7.76
C LEU A 279 -6.53 -0.01 7.25
N VAL A 280 -6.08 0.73 6.25
CA VAL A 280 -6.86 1.83 5.67
C VAL A 280 -8.13 1.31 5.00
N GLU A 281 -8.07 0.17 4.31
CA GLU A 281 -9.22 -0.53 3.73
C GLU A 281 -10.23 -0.97 4.81
N ALA A 282 -9.76 -1.54 5.92
CA ALA A 282 -10.61 -1.92 7.04
C ALA A 282 -11.25 -0.70 7.72
N MET A 283 -10.43 0.31 8.01
CA MET A 283 -10.90 1.57 8.63
C MET A 283 -11.90 2.30 7.74
N ALA A 284 -11.75 2.26 6.41
CA ALA A 284 -12.72 2.80 5.46
C ALA A 284 -14.09 2.13 5.58
N ARG A 285 -14.12 0.83 5.89
CA ARG A 285 -15.36 0.10 6.18
C ARG A 285 -15.92 0.39 7.59
N GLY A 286 -15.24 1.21 8.40
CA GLY A 286 -15.57 1.37 9.80
C GLY A 286 -15.22 0.11 10.63
N CYS A 287 -14.27 -0.69 10.18
CA CYS A 287 -13.74 -1.81 10.95
C CYS A 287 -12.59 -1.31 11.82
N PRO A 288 -12.71 -1.31 13.16
CA PRO A 288 -11.60 -0.98 14.03
C PRO A 288 -10.39 -1.86 13.76
N VAL A 289 -9.20 -1.33 13.98
CA VAL A 289 -7.97 -2.10 13.78
C VAL A 289 -7.24 -2.34 15.09
N ILE A 290 -6.63 -3.52 15.23
CA ILE A 290 -5.65 -3.85 16.27
C ILE A 290 -4.32 -4.04 15.54
N ALA A 291 -3.37 -3.14 15.74
CA ALA A 291 -2.10 -3.16 15.03
C ALA A 291 -0.93 -3.14 16.00
N SER A 292 0.20 -3.73 15.60
CA SER A 292 1.45 -3.59 16.34
C SER A 292 1.92 -2.13 16.35
N ASP A 293 2.43 -1.66 17.47
CA ASP A 293 3.17 -0.39 17.57
C ASP A 293 4.56 -0.56 16.93
N ALA A 294 4.58 -0.71 15.63
CA ALA A 294 5.76 -1.04 14.83
C ALA A 294 5.67 -0.50 13.40
N ALA A 295 6.83 -0.24 12.80
CA ALA A 295 6.97 0.24 11.42
C ALA A 295 6.14 1.51 11.16
N SER A 296 5.35 1.52 10.07
CA SER A 296 4.46 2.61 9.70
C SER A 296 3.09 2.58 10.37
N LEU A 297 2.76 1.51 11.10
CA LEU A 297 1.40 1.30 11.61
C LEU A 297 0.94 2.40 12.58
N PRO A 298 1.79 2.95 13.48
CA PRO A 298 1.42 4.09 14.34
C PRO A 298 1.12 5.40 13.58
N GLU A 299 1.56 5.50 12.32
CA GLU A 299 1.24 6.66 11.49
C GLU A 299 -0.21 6.62 10.95
N ILE A 300 -0.79 5.42 10.89
CA ILE A 300 -2.16 5.18 10.40
C ILE A 300 -3.14 5.14 11.56
N VAL A 301 -2.81 4.35 12.58
CA VAL A 301 -3.69 4.06 13.70
C VAL A 301 -3.47 5.11 14.79
N GLU A 302 -4.43 6.00 14.94
CA GLU A 302 -4.51 6.89 16.09
C GLU A 302 -5.15 6.10 17.24
N PRO A 303 -4.38 5.83 18.34
CA PRO A 303 -4.86 4.98 19.42
C PRO A 303 -6.14 5.53 20.06
N GLU A 304 -7.08 4.65 20.39
CA GLU A 304 -8.38 4.96 21.00
C GLU A 304 -9.31 5.82 20.11
N VAL A 305 -8.92 6.12 18.86
CA VAL A 305 -9.74 6.83 17.87
C VAL A 305 -10.20 5.87 16.79
N GLY A 306 -9.30 5.30 15.98
CA GLY A 306 -9.63 4.39 14.88
C GLY A 306 -9.23 2.94 15.14
N GLY A 307 -8.56 2.66 16.26
CA GLY A 307 -8.08 1.33 16.60
C GLY A 307 -7.27 1.31 17.90
N LEU A 308 -6.63 0.16 18.13
CA LEU A 308 -5.75 -0.08 19.27
C LEU A 308 -4.34 -0.42 18.77
N LEU A 309 -3.33 0.19 19.39
CA LEU A 309 -1.94 -0.22 19.21
C LEU A 309 -1.53 -1.17 20.34
N VAL A 310 -0.86 -2.25 19.95
CA VAL A 310 -0.34 -3.25 20.88
C VAL A 310 1.17 -3.40 20.72
N PRO A 311 1.91 -3.70 21.80
CA PRO A 311 3.34 -4.00 21.67
C PRO A 311 3.57 -5.14 20.67
N PRO A 312 4.57 -5.03 19.76
CA PRO A 312 4.88 -6.09 18.80
C PRO A 312 5.38 -7.36 19.52
N ASN A 313 5.21 -8.52 18.88
CA ASN A 313 5.64 -9.82 19.39
C ASN A 313 5.02 -10.20 20.75
N ARG A 314 3.79 -9.71 21.03
CA ARG A 314 3.09 -9.96 22.31
C ARG A 314 1.70 -10.53 22.06
N PRO A 315 1.57 -11.87 21.97
CA PRO A 315 0.29 -12.54 21.80
C PRO A 315 -0.74 -12.16 22.89
N GLU A 316 -0.29 -11.99 24.13
CA GLU A 316 -1.14 -11.63 25.26
C GLU A 316 -1.80 -10.26 25.07
N ALA A 317 -1.05 -9.28 24.53
CA ALA A 317 -1.57 -7.95 24.26
C ALA A 317 -2.59 -7.96 23.12
N ILE A 318 -2.37 -8.79 22.10
CA ILE A 318 -3.35 -9.03 21.01
C ILE A 318 -4.63 -9.62 21.59
N ARG A 319 -4.52 -10.66 22.44
CA ARG A 319 -5.65 -11.29 23.13
C ARG A 319 -6.45 -10.27 23.94
N GLU A 320 -5.77 -9.48 24.75
CA GLU A 320 -6.41 -8.48 25.60
C GLU A 320 -7.16 -7.44 24.78
N ALA A 321 -6.56 -6.93 23.69
CA ALA A 321 -7.18 -5.98 22.80
C ALA A 321 -8.46 -6.57 22.13
N ILE A 322 -8.41 -7.80 21.65
CA ILE A 322 -9.57 -8.50 21.07
C ILE A 322 -10.68 -8.63 22.13
N LEU A 323 -10.36 -9.11 23.33
CA LEU A 323 -11.34 -9.30 24.41
C LEU A 323 -11.91 -7.96 24.90
N ARG A 324 -11.11 -6.90 24.88
CA ARG A 324 -11.56 -5.55 25.22
C ARG A 324 -12.63 -5.05 24.26
N LEU A 325 -12.39 -5.16 22.96
CA LEU A 325 -13.40 -4.77 21.93
C LEU A 325 -14.70 -5.57 22.07
N ARG A 326 -14.59 -6.87 22.42
CA ARG A 326 -15.75 -7.74 22.62
C ARG A 326 -16.56 -7.38 23.86
N ARG A 327 -15.90 -6.96 24.94
CA ARG A 327 -16.53 -6.63 26.24
C ARG A 327 -17.05 -5.22 26.33
N GLU A 328 -16.54 -4.29 25.52
CA GLU A 328 -16.82 -2.87 25.56
C GLU A 328 -17.50 -2.40 24.25
N PRO A 329 -18.82 -2.65 24.05
CA PRO A 329 -19.50 -2.25 22.81
C PRO A 329 -19.43 -0.75 22.50
N ASP A 330 -19.44 0.09 23.53
CA ASP A 330 -19.34 1.55 23.38
C ASP A 330 -17.94 1.96 22.87
N LEU A 331 -16.89 1.28 23.34
CA LEU A 331 -15.54 1.47 22.80
C LEU A 331 -15.50 1.06 21.34
N TRP A 332 -16.04 -0.14 21.03
CA TRP A 332 -16.06 -0.62 19.65
C TRP A 332 -16.80 0.37 18.72
N ALA A 333 -17.98 0.85 19.11
CA ALA A 333 -18.76 1.81 18.31
C ALA A 333 -17.98 3.12 18.08
N ARG A 334 -17.32 3.64 19.12
CA ARG A 334 -16.49 4.84 19.01
C ARG A 334 -15.30 4.62 18.05
N LEU A 335 -14.59 3.50 18.20
CA LEU A 335 -13.45 3.19 17.31
C LEU A 335 -13.90 2.95 15.87
N SER A 336 -15.07 2.34 15.67
CA SER A 336 -15.65 2.12 14.34
C SER A 336 -15.93 3.46 13.62
N ALA A 337 -16.53 4.41 14.30
CA ALA A 337 -16.78 5.74 13.76
C ALA A 337 -15.46 6.50 13.50
N GLY A 338 -14.55 6.51 14.47
CA GLY A 338 -13.28 7.19 14.37
C GLY A 338 -12.34 6.59 13.31
N ALA A 339 -12.42 5.28 13.06
CA ALA A 339 -11.70 4.62 11.98
C ALA A 339 -12.10 5.22 10.62
N ARG A 340 -13.39 5.28 10.33
CA ARG A 340 -13.92 5.85 9.10
C ARG A 340 -13.55 7.33 8.95
N GLU A 341 -13.77 8.14 9.99
CA GLU A 341 -13.44 9.56 9.98
C GLU A 341 -11.95 9.81 9.72
N THR A 342 -11.07 9.00 10.34
CA THR A 342 -9.62 9.10 10.12
C THR A 342 -9.25 8.89 8.67
N VAL A 343 -9.85 7.91 8.00
CA VAL A 343 -9.60 7.63 6.58
C VAL A 343 -10.12 8.76 5.69
N GLU A 344 -11.33 9.21 5.90
CA GLU A 344 -11.93 10.31 5.13
C GLU A 344 -11.08 11.60 5.23
N ARG A 345 -10.51 11.86 6.38
CA ARG A 345 -9.66 13.02 6.62
C ARG A 345 -8.26 12.88 6.04
N ARG A 346 -7.64 11.69 6.01
CA ARG A 346 -6.20 11.55 5.82
C ARG A 346 -5.78 10.68 4.63
N PHE A 347 -6.57 9.64 4.30
CA PHE A 347 -6.12 8.52 3.48
C PHE A 347 -7.02 8.24 2.27
N THR A 348 -7.67 9.26 1.72
CA THR A 348 -8.34 9.15 0.42
C THR A 348 -7.34 9.34 -0.72
N TRP A 349 -7.60 8.73 -1.87
CA TRP A 349 -6.79 8.96 -3.06
C TRP A 349 -6.70 10.43 -3.45
N ASP A 350 -7.77 11.21 -3.22
CA ASP A 350 -7.75 12.66 -3.45
C ASP A 350 -6.64 13.35 -2.64
N ARG A 351 -6.50 12.99 -1.36
CA ARG A 351 -5.46 13.54 -0.48
C ARG A 351 -4.05 13.15 -0.93
N VAL A 352 -3.90 11.90 -1.40
CA VAL A 352 -2.61 11.42 -1.93
C VAL A 352 -2.23 12.18 -3.19
N VAL A 353 -3.17 12.34 -4.11
CA VAL A 353 -2.99 13.10 -5.36
C VAL A 353 -2.64 14.56 -5.07
N ASP A 354 -3.34 15.22 -4.17
CA ASP A 354 -3.05 16.60 -3.76
C ASP A 354 -1.59 16.74 -3.27
N ARG A 355 -1.13 15.82 -2.42
CA ARG A 355 0.27 15.79 -1.92
C ARG A 355 1.29 15.55 -3.05
N CYS A 356 0.95 14.70 -4.01
CA CYS A 356 1.78 14.50 -5.20
C CYS A 356 1.89 15.81 -6.01
N PHE A 357 0.78 16.50 -6.27
CA PHE A 357 0.79 17.77 -7.00
C PHE A 357 1.52 18.87 -6.24
N GLU A 358 1.41 18.94 -4.93
CA GLU A 358 2.23 19.84 -4.14
C GLU A 358 3.73 19.56 -4.31
N ALA A 359 4.14 18.29 -4.40
CA ALA A 359 5.53 17.94 -4.69
C ALA A 359 5.91 18.27 -6.16
N TYR A 360 5.02 17.98 -7.11
CA TYR A 360 5.25 18.23 -8.54
C TYR A 360 5.36 19.72 -8.85
N THR A 361 4.73 20.60 -8.09
CA THR A 361 4.76 22.05 -8.30
C THR A 361 5.76 22.79 -7.40
N SER A 362 6.22 22.17 -6.30
CA SER A 362 7.21 22.75 -5.40
C SER A 362 8.59 22.83 -6.06
N GLY A 363 8.91 23.92 -6.67
CA GLY A 363 10.18 24.17 -7.42
C GLY A 363 10.05 25.25 -8.47
N GLU A 364 8.83 25.66 -8.80
CA GLU A 364 8.59 26.71 -9.79
C GLU A 364 8.89 28.13 -9.27
N GLY A 365 9.30 28.29 -7.99
CA GLY A 365 9.59 29.58 -7.35
C GLY A 365 11.07 29.93 -7.18
N GLY A 366 12.00 29.10 -7.61
CA GLY A 366 13.45 29.36 -7.53
C GLY A 366 14.04 29.60 -8.91
N GLY A 367 14.23 30.87 -9.27
CA GLY A 367 14.66 31.37 -10.56
C GLY A 367 15.81 30.62 -11.25
N ARG A 368 15.77 30.65 -12.57
CA ARG A 368 16.86 30.30 -13.49
C ARG A 368 18.07 31.19 -13.26
#